data_b6b1da966542d19170a72a86319a6665
#
_entry.id   b6b1da966542d19170a72a86319a6665
#
_cell.length_a   1.000
_cell.length_b   1.000
_cell.length_c   1.000
_cell.angle_alpha   90.00
_cell.angle_beta   90.00
_cell.angle_gamma   90.00
#
_symmetry.space_group_name_H-M   'P 1'
#
loop_
_entity.id
_entity.type
_entity.pdbx_description
1 polymer ?
#
loop_
_entity_poly.entity_id
_entity_poly.type
_entity_poly.pdbx_seq_one_letter_code
_entity_poly.pdbx_strand_id
1 'polypeptide(L)'
;MSGASEAVRTTCPYCGVGCGIKVAVDPDGGVRVAGDEQHPANYGRLCSKGAALGETLSLDDRLLYPEIAGRRVSWDEALDAVAAGFRQALAEHGPDAVAFYVSGQLLTEDYYVANKLMKGCLGG
;
A
#
# COMPACT_ATOMS: atom_id res chain seq x y z
N MET A 1 15.14 -7.45 -33.19
CA MET A 1 15.88 -6.79 -32.09
C MET A 1 14.82 -6.21 -31.18
N SER A 2 14.50 -6.97 -30.15
CA SER A 2 13.42 -6.65 -29.18
C SER A 2 13.99 -5.66 -28.16
N GLY A 3 13.56 -4.40 -28.24
CA GLY A 3 13.97 -3.38 -27.28
C GLY A 3 13.25 -3.58 -25.95
N ALA A 4 13.98 -3.99 -24.91
CA ALA A 4 13.50 -3.82 -23.55
C ALA A 4 13.17 -2.35 -23.32
N SER A 5 12.08 -2.03 -22.63
CA SER A 5 11.74 -0.66 -22.29
C SER A 5 12.85 -0.04 -21.44
N GLU A 6 13.09 1.27 -21.63
CA GLU A 6 13.97 2.01 -20.73
C GLU A 6 13.46 1.88 -19.28
N ALA A 7 14.37 1.60 -18.35
CA ALA A 7 14.01 1.40 -16.97
C ALA A 7 13.57 2.72 -16.31
N VAL A 8 12.40 2.73 -15.70
CA VAL A 8 11.84 3.87 -14.96
C VAL A 8 12.34 3.83 -13.51
N ARG A 9 12.85 4.96 -13.01
CA ARG A 9 13.20 5.13 -11.61
C ARG A 9 11.98 5.49 -10.80
N THR A 10 11.79 4.81 -9.66
CA THR A 10 10.68 5.04 -8.75
C THR A 10 11.04 4.62 -7.33
N THR A 11 10.12 4.75 -6.40
CA THR A 11 10.29 4.37 -5.00
C THR A 11 9.62 3.03 -4.71
N CYS A 12 10.28 2.19 -3.93
CA CYS A 12 9.72 0.94 -3.43
C CYS A 12 8.47 1.22 -2.54
N PRO A 13 7.32 0.57 -2.78
CA PRO A 13 6.07 0.89 -2.09
C PRO A 13 5.90 0.22 -0.72
N TYR A 14 6.91 -0.52 -0.21
CA TYR A 14 6.70 -1.35 0.98
C TYR A 14 6.81 -0.61 2.31
N CYS A 15 7.75 0.30 2.47
CA CYS A 15 7.96 0.92 3.77
C CYS A 15 8.59 2.31 3.67
N GLY A 16 8.61 3.03 4.80
CA GLY A 16 9.13 4.39 4.92
C GLY A 16 10.65 4.56 4.72
N VAL A 17 11.41 3.48 4.47
CA VAL A 17 12.81 3.60 4.05
C VAL A 17 12.92 4.33 2.70
N GLY A 18 11.90 4.17 1.83
CA GLY A 18 11.85 4.87 0.55
C GLY A 18 12.98 4.46 -0.40
N CYS A 19 13.31 3.17 -0.46
CA CYS A 19 14.35 2.66 -1.36
C CYS A 19 14.06 3.02 -2.81
N GLY A 20 15.05 3.57 -3.52
CA GLY A 20 14.98 3.78 -4.95
C GLY A 20 15.11 2.46 -5.71
N ILE A 21 14.22 2.27 -6.67
CA ILE A 21 14.21 1.13 -7.57
C ILE A 21 14.16 1.56 -9.03
N LYS A 22 14.64 0.68 -9.89
CA LYS A 22 14.52 0.78 -11.36
C LYS A 22 13.61 -0.35 -11.83
N VAL A 23 12.57 0.00 -12.57
CA VAL A 23 11.57 -0.95 -13.09
C VAL A 23 11.62 -0.94 -14.61
N ALA A 24 11.77 -2.11 -15.21
CA ALA A 24 11.69 -2.29 -16.64
C ALA A 24 10.62 -3.34 -16.98
N VAL A 25 9.91 -3.12 -18.08
CA VAL A 25 8.91 -4.06 -18.59
C VAL A 25 9.48 -4.73 -19.84
N ASP A 26 9.49 -6.05 -19.84
CA ASP A 26 9.92 -6.85 -20.97
C ASP A 26 8.82 -6.93 -22.05
N PRO A 27 9.17 -7.20 -23.29
CA PRO A 27 8.19 -7.28 -24.40
C PRO A 27 7.09 -8.34 -24.20
N ASP A 28 7.36 -9.35 -23.40
CA ASP A 28 6.41 -10.41 -23.02
C ASP A 28 5.53 -10.04 -21.81
N GLY A 29 5.70 -8.81 -21.28
CA GLY A 29 4.96 -8.31 -20.12
C GLY A 29 5.62 -8.65 -18.77
N GLY A 30 6.75 -9.32 -18.75
CA GLY A 30 7.53 -9.56 -17.54
C GLY A 30 8.03 -8.24 -16.92
N VAL A 31 8.07 -8.17 -15.59
CA VAL A 31 8.54 -6.98 -14.88
C VAL A 31 9.82 -7.29 -14.12
N ARG A 32 10.87 -6.53 -14.40
CA ARG A 32 12.15 -6.62 -13.70
C ARG A 32 12.34 -5.44 -12.77
N VAL A 33 12.71 -5.73 -11.53
CA VAL A 33 12.98 -4.74 -10.49
C VAL A 33 14.44 -4.86 -10.05
N ALA A 34 15.14 -3.74 -10.00
CA ALA A 34 16.51 -3.64 -9.49
C ALA A 34 16.62 -2.42 -8.57
N GLY A 35 17.58 -2.44 -7.64
CA GLY A 35 17.87 -1.26 -6.83
C GLY A 35 18.48 -0.13 -7.67
N ASP A 36 18.17 1.11 -7.33
CA ASP A 36 18.80 2.29 -7.91
C ASP A 36 20.08 2.63 -7.15
N GLU A 37 21.22 2.42 -7.80
CA GLU A 37 22.55 2.63 -7.19
C GLU A 37 22.81 4.11 -6.86
N GLN A 38 22.09 5.03 -7.49
CA GLN A 38 22.24 6.47 -7.27
C GLN A 38 21.29 7.01 -6.21
N HIS A 39 20.32 6.18 -5.75
CA HIS A 39 19.36 6.63 -4.76
C HIS A 39 19.96 6.64 -3.34
N PRO A 40 19.89 7.78 -2.61
CA PRO A 40 20.60 7.95 -1.34
C PRO A 40 20.08 7.08 -0.18
N ALA A 41 18.82 6.59 -0.26
CA ALA A 41 18.25 5.75 0.79
C ALA A 41 18.83 4.33 0.80
N ASN A 42 19.26 3.79 -0.35
CA ASN A 42 19.63 2.38 -0.44
C ASN A 42 20.86 2.06 -1.29
N TYR A 43 21.34 2.99 -2.13
CA TYR A 43 22.49 2.78 -3.02
C TYR A 43 22.47 1.42 -3.73
N GLY A 44 21.32 1.11 -4.36
CA GLY A 44 21.11 -0.13 -5.10
C GLY A 44 20.78 -1.36 -4.25
N ARG A 45 20.86 -1.30 -2.94
CA ARG A 45 20.57 -2.44 -2.05
C ARG A 45 19.07 -2.56 -1.82
N LEU A 46 18.55 -3.77 -1.87
CA LEU A 46 17.14 -4.08 -1.59
C LEU A 46 17.04 -5.18 -0.54
N CYS A 47 16.02 -5.11 0.30
CA CYS A 47 15.63 -6.25 1.12
C CYS A 47 14.90 -7.31 0.26
N SER A 48 14.65 -8.49 0.82
CA SER A 48 13.98 -9.59 0.10
C SER A 48 12.64 -9.17 -0.53
N LYS A 49 11.83 -8.35 0.17
CA LYS A 49 10.54 -7.86 -0.36
C LYS A 49 10.72 -6.91 -1.53
N GLY A 50 11.65 -5.98 -1.44
CA GLY A 50 11.95 -5.06 -2.54
C GLY A 50 12.52 -5.77 -3.76
N ALA A 51 13.33 -6.81 -3.56
CA ALA A 51 13.86 -7.62 -4.65
C ALA A 51 12.78 -8.46 -5.35
N ALA A 52 11.79 -8.97 -4.61
CA ALA A 52 10.69 -9.77 -5.12
C ALA A 52 9.46 -8.92 -5.55
N LEU A 53 9.58 -7.59 -5.59
CA LEU A 53 8.44 -6.71 -5.90
C LEU A 53 7.76 -7.05 -7.23
N GLY A 54 8.54 -7.41 -8.26
CA GLY A 54 8.01 -7.79 -9.57
C GLY A 54 7.05 -8.99 -9.52
N GLU A 55 7.28 -9.92 -8.60
CA GLU A 55 6.45 -11.12 -8.43
C GLU A 55 5.07 -10.81 -7.84
N THR A 56 4.90 -9.64 -7.22
CA THR A 56 3.66 -9.25 -6.56
C THR A 56 2.67 -8.50 -7.45
N LEU A 57 2.98 -8.34 -8.74
CA LEU A 57 2.17 -7.56 -9.68
C LEU A 57 1.04 -8.36 -10.31
N SER A 58 1.04 -9.70 -10.20
CA SER A 58 -0.10 -10.52 -10.63
C SER A 58 -1.36 -10.13 -9.86
N LEU A 59 -2.48 -10.12 -10.59
CA LEU A 59 -3.81 -9.90 -10.00
C LEU A 59 -4.49 -11.21 -9.57
N ASP A 60 -3.84 -12.34 -9.81
CA ASP A 60 -4.34 -13.65 -9.41
C ASP A 60 -4.45 -13.72 -7.89
N ASP A 61 -5.54 -14.28 -7.41
CA ASP A 61 -5.85 -14.43 -5.99
C ASP A 61 -5.94 -13.11 -5.18
N ARG A 62 -6.07 -11.96 -5.86
CA ARG A 62 -6.25 -10.66 -5.22
C ARG A 62 -7.71 -10.28 -5.07
N LEU A 63 -8.06 -9.76 -3.88
CA LEU A 63 -9.33 -9.06 -3.68
C LEU A 63 -9.26 -7.69 -4.36
N LEU A 64 -9.88 -7.57 -5.54
CA LEU A 64 -9.80 -6.36 -6.37
C LEU A 64 -10.92 -5.35 -6.10
N TYR A 65 -11.95 -5.76 -5.37
CA TYR A 65 -13.14 -4.97 -5.13
C TYR A 65 -13.58 -5.12 -3.68
N PRO A 66 -14.19 -4.08 -3.07
CA PRO A 66 -14.74 -4.21 -1.74
C PRO A 66 -15.92 -5.18 -1.71
N GLU A 67 -16.04 -5.89 -0.58
CA GLU A 67 -17.13 -6.85 -0.34
C GLU A 67 -17.76 -6.61 1.03
N ILE A 68 -19.09 -6.74 1.09
CA ILE A 68 -19.85 -6.76 2.33
C ILE A 68 -20.65 -8.05 2.37
N ALA A 69 -20.45 -8.86 3.41
CA ALA A 69 -21.10 -10.15 3.60
C ALA A 69 -21.00 -11.08 2.36
N GLY A 70 -19.82 -11.13 1.74
CA GLY A 70 -19.54 -11.95 0.56
C GLY A 70 -20.13 -11.42 -0.76
N ARG A 71 -20.72 -10.23 -0.76
CA ARG A 71 -21.26 -9.57 -1.94
C ARG A 71 -20.36 -8.40 -2.35
N ARG A 72 -19.92 -8.38 -3.60
CA ARG A 72 -19.22 -7.23 -4.18
C ARG A 72 -20.09 -5.97 -4.12
N VAL A 73 -19.50 -4.86 -3.66
CA VAL A 73 -20.15 -3.56 -3.52
C VAL A 73 -19.33 -2.46 -4.18
N SER A 74 -19.89 -1.26 -4.31
CA SER A 74 -19.14 -0.07 -4.71
C SER A 74 -18.24 0.42 -3.58
N TRP A 75 -17.23 1.24 -3.91
CA TRP A 75 -16.41 1.89 -2.90
C TRP A 75 -17.23 2.81 -2.00
N ASP A 76 -18.20 3.54 -2.53
CA ASP A 76 -19.07 4.42 -1.76
C ASP A 76 -19.87 3.63 -0.71
N GLU A 77 -20.50 2.52 -1.13
CA GLU A 77 -21.23 1.64 -0.22
C GLU A 77 -20.33 1.05 0.87
N ALA A 78 -19.11 0.64 0.51
CA ALA A 78 -18.17 0.10 1.47
C ALA A 78 -17.68 1.16 2.48
N LEU A 79 -17.37 2.36 2.02
CA LEU A 79 -16.92 3.47 2.87
C LEU A 79 -18.04 3.96 3.78
N ASP A 80 -19.27 4.01 3.29
CA ASP A 80 -20.44 4.35 4.12
C ASP A 80 -20.67 3.32 5.23
N ALA A 81 -20.52 2.02 4.93
CA ALA A 81 -20.62 0.96 5.92
C ALA A 81 -19.52 1.07 7.00
N VAL A 82 -18.28 1.33 6.60
CA VAL A 82 -17.16 1.55 7.54
C VAL A 82 -17.42 2.78 8.41
N ALA A 83 -17.81 3.89 7.80
CA ALA A 83 -18.10 5.13 8.52
C ALA A 83 -19.30 4.98 9.49
N ALA A 84 -20.31 4.20 9.12
CA ALA A 84 -21.43 3.89 10.00
C ALA A 84 -20.99 3.07 11.21
N GLY A 85 -20.15 2.04 11.01
CA GLY A 85 -19.59 1.24 12.10
C GLY A 85 -18.76 2.07 13.10
N PHE A 86 -17.89 2.94 12.60
CA PHE A 86 -17.14 3.84 13.49
C PHE A 86 -18.04 4.80 14.24
N ARG A 87 -19.00 5.45 13.58
CA ARG A 87 -19.95 6.35 14.23
C ARG A 87 -20.74 5.64 15.34
N GLN A 88 -21.17 4.41 15.09
CA GLN A 88 -21.89 3.63 16.09
C GLN A 88 -21.00 3.33 17.31
N ALA A 89 -19.79 2.80 17.09
CA ALA A 89 -18.84 2.49 18.18
C ALA A 89 -18.51 3.72 19.02
N LEU A 90 -18.25 4.87 18.38
CA LEU A 90 -17.97 6.13 19.06
C LEU A 90 -19.17 6.64 19.87
N ALA A 91 -20.38 6.52 19.34
CA ALA A 91 -21.60 6.97 20.02
C ALA A 91 -21.95 6.11 21.25
N GLU A 92 -21.72 4.80 21.16
CA GLU A 92 -22.07 3.85 22.23
C GLU A 92 -20.99 3.76 23.32
N HIS A 93 -19.71 3.88 22.95
CA HIS A 93 -18.60 3.51 23.84
C HIS A 93 -17.50 4.58 23.93
N GLY A 94 -17.59 5.65 23.15
CA GLY A 94 -16.59 6.72 23.10
C GLY A 94 -15.36 6.41 22.25
N PRO A 95 -14.40 7.35 22.18
CA PRO A 95 -13.24 7.24 21.25
C PRO A 95 -12.30 6.09 21.59
N ASP A 96 -12.19 5.68 22.83
CA ASP A 96 -11.32 4.58 23.28
C ASP A 96 -11.80 3.19 22.80
N ALA A 97 -13.02 3.11 22.25
CA ALA A 97 -13.54 1.87 21.66
C ALA A 97 -12.98 1.55 20.27
N VAL A 98 -12.27 2.49 19.66
CA VAL A 98 -11.69 2.33 18.31
C VAL A 98 -10.17 2.30 18.42
N ALA A 99 -9.55 1.29 17.81
CA ALA A 99 -8.10 1.19 17.74
C ALA A 99 -7.63 0.80 16.34
N PHE A 100 -6.50 1.33 15.90
CA PHE A 100 -5.85 0.95 14.66
C PHE A 100 -4.64 0.05 14.95
N TYR A 101 -4.67 -1.16 14.41
CA TYR A 101 -3.51 -2.03 14.36
C TYR A 101 -2.93 -1.97 12.95
N VAL A 102 -1.79 -1.31 12.80
CA VAL A 102 -1.15 -1.09 11.50
C VAL A 102 0.20 -1.79 11.41
N SER A 103 0.66 -2.06 10.19
CA SER A 103 1.95 -2.69 9.95
C SER A 103 3.11 -1.76 10.32
N GLY A 104 4.24 -2.33 10.76
CA GLY A 104 5.53 -1.63 10.84
C GLY A 104 6.16 -1.36 9.47
N GLN A 105 5.54 -1.76 8.37
CA GLN A 105 6.04 -1.64 7.00
C GLN A 105 5.05 -0.92 6.10
N LEU A 106 4.76 0.32 6.46
CA LEU A 106 3.93 1.23 5.69
C LEU A 106 4.79 2.37 5.13
N LEU A 107 4.29 3.01 4.10
CA LEU A 107 4.84 4.27 3.63
C LEU A 107 4.64 5.36 4.70
N THR A 108 5.45 6.40 4.66
CA THR A 108 5.34 7.54 5.57
C THR A 108 3.96 8.20 5.49
N GLU A 109 3.41 8.28 4.29
CA GLU A 109 2.07 8.82 4.02
C GLU A 109 0.97 8.00 4.67
N ASP A 110 1.08 6.67 4.69
CA ASP A 110 0.12 5.78 5.33
C ASP A 110 0.09 5.99 6.85
N TYR A 111 1.26 6.10 7.48
CA TYR A 111 1.35 6.44 8.91
C TYR A 111 0.74 7.80 9.20
N TYR A 112 1.02 8.80 8.36
CA TYR A 112 0.47 10.13 8.50
C TYR A 112 -1.06 10.12 8.46
N VAL A 113 -1.66 9.48 7.44
CA VAL A 113 -3.11 9.42 7.26
C VAL A 113 -3.77 8.63 8.38
N ALA A 114 -3.21 7.47 8.77
CA ALA A 114 -3.74 6.67 9.87
C ALA A 114 -3.75 7.45 11.20
N ASN A 115 -2.64 8.14 11.53
CA ASN A 115 -2.58 8.98 12.72
C ASN A 115 -3.54 10.17 12.66
N LYS A 116 -3.66 10.82 11.51
CA LYS A 116 -4.58 11.95 11.32
C LYS A 116 -6.03 11.51 11.50
N LEU A 117 -6.42 10.39 10.92
CA LEU A 117 -7.77 9.85 11.09
C LEU A 117 -8.03 9.49 12.56
N MET A 118 -7.13 8.74 13.19
CA MET A 118 -7.30 8.25 14.55
C MET A 118 -7.36 9.42 15.56
N LYS A 119 -6.34 10.27 15.54
CA LYS A 119 -6.20 11.34 16.56
C LYS A 119 -6.97 12.61 16.23
N GLY A 120 -7.07 12.95 14.94
CA GLY A 120 -7.72 14.19 14.51
C GLY A 120 -9.21 14.07 14.26
N CYS A 121 -9.71 12.90 13.89
CA CYS A 121 -11.12 12.71 13.51
C CYS A 121 -11.88 11.80 14.47
N LEU A 122 -11.27 10.71 14.94
CA LEU A 122 -11.93 9.74 15.82
C LEU A 122 -11.72 10.07 17.31
N GLY A 123 -10.68 10.84 17.66
CA GLY A 123 -10.43 11.32 19.02
C GLY A 123 -9.75 10.32 19.96
N GLY A 124 -9.18 9.25 19.39
CA GLY A 124 -8.45 8.20 20.15
C GLY A 124 -6.95 8.47 20.31
#